data_27a6a9f5315cf5fd628bdb4d6b70bc1e
#
_entry.id   27a6a9f5315cf5fd628bdb4d6b70bc1e
#
_cell.length_a   1.000
_cell.length_b   1.000
_cell.length_c   1.000
_cell.angle_alpha   90.00
_cell.angle_beta   90.00
_cell.angle_gamma   90.00
#
_symmetry.space_group_name_H-M   'P 1'
#
loop_
_entity.id
_entity.type
_entity.pdbx_description
1 polymer ?
#
loop_
_entity_poly.entity_id
_entity_poly.type
_entity_poly.pdbx_seq_one_letter_code
_entity_poly.pdbx_strand_id
1 'polypeptide(L)'
;MVRLYRPPLRVWVWIAASVALVVVAALLWRGSDAAATESTTAEPAGVPVGAPAGTVSQTWSAVSEPMPGDVVDDGRVVVASEHGVRALDPLTGDEAWHYTRSNARLCDVAVTNGVAVAVFRTEDRCDEAVALDSGTGVRTWTRNLNFRADVRLESTDSIVLAVTRSGLVTLDPNNDNIRWRYEPPERCRILDAQAGASGIALLQRCSGSPAVQLRLLDGFAGDARWSRDLPDVTDDEVRLLGADRLVGVVVRDEIQLLSGADGAPLRSLPSSGDALMTSAGVAALLRVDGILHALDPATGDERWAVPALGLPTAPLTEKRGTAEGVVVVPEASGFVFRDVVTGEPVGDPAAVEGLAEGGGATALGPVLVHQLTDRVVAYR
;
A
#
# COMPACT_ATOMS: atom_id res chain seq x y z
N MET A 1 30.73 63.52 -30.73
CA MET A 1 31.29 62.84 -29.52
C MET A 1 30.16 62.60 -28.52
N VAL A 2 29.71 61.40 -28.38
CA VAL A 2 28.67 61.04 -27.38
C VAL A 2 29.36 60.94 -26.04
N ARG A 3 29.06 61.85 -25.11
CA ARG A 3 29.55 61.73 -23.71
C ARG A 3 28.81 60.55 -23.05
N LEU A 4 29.52 59.44 -22.88
CA LEU A 4 29.06 58.34 -22.03
C LEU A 4 28.93 58.85 -20.59
N TYR A 5 27.71 59.02 -20.13
CA TYR A 5 27.39 59.41 -18.76
C TYR A 5 27.73 58.22 -17.85
N ARG A 6 28.75 58.38 -17.01
CA ARG A 6 29.07 57.36 -15.99
C ARG A 6 28.09 57.47 -14.83
N PRO A 7 27.30 56.43 -14.55
CA PRO A 7 26.37 56.48 -13.46
C PRO A 7 27.10 56.67 -12.10
N PRO A 8 26.49 57.39 -11.15
CA PRO A 8 27.07 57.60 -9.82
C PRO A 8 27.31 56.31 -9.09
N LEU A 9 28.34 56.28 -8.21
CA LEU A 9 28.74 55.09 -7.46
C LEU A 9 27.59 54.37 -6.75
N ARG A 10 26.61 55.12 -6.28
CA ARG A 10 25.38 54.60 -5.65
C ARG A 10 24.61 53.65 -6.57
N VAL A 11 24.52 53.93 -7.86
CA VAL A 11 23.83 53.08 -8.83
C VAL A 11 24.54 51.76 -8.99
N TRP A 12 25.87 51.77 -9.04
CA TRP A 12 26.68 50.52 -9.09
C TRP A 12 26.51 49.65 -7.83
N VAL A 13 26.44 50.27 -6.65
CA VAL A 13 26.18 49.55 -5.38
C VAL A 13 24.82 48.89 -5.40
N TRP A 14 23.78 49.62 -5.88
CA TRP A 14 22.43 49.03 -5.97
C TRP A 14 22.37 47.88 -6.99
N ILE A 15 23.02 48.06 -8.14
CA ILE A 15 23.10 46.96 -9.15
C ILE A 15 23.82 45.73 -8.57
N ALA A 16 24.95 45.92 -7.93
CA ALA A 16 25.68 44.85 -7.33
C ALA A 16 24.91 44.14 -6.22
N ALA A 17 24.21 44.89 -5.37
CA ALA A 17 23.32 44.34 -4.34
C ALA A 17 22.15 43.57 -4.93
N SER A 18 21.50 44.08 -5.98
CA SER A 18 20.41 43.39 -6.65
C SER A 18 20.88 42.10 -7.34
N VAL A 19 22.04 42.12 -8.00
CA VAL A 19 22.63 40.92 -8.62
C VAL A 19 22.97 39.87 -7.53
N ALA A 20 23.56 40.31 -6.42
CA ALA A 20 23.86 39.39 -5.31
C ALA A 20 22.60 38.74 -4.73
N LEU A 21 21.53 39.51 -4.54
CA LEU A 21 20.23 39.01 -4.09
C LEU A 21 19.64 37.98 -5.07
N VAL A 22 19.69 38.27 -6.37
CA VAL A 22 19.20 37.34 -7.40
C VAL A 22 20.02 36.05 -7.41
N VAL A 23 21.35 36.15 -7.28
CA VAL A 23 22.21 34.97 -7.20
C VAL A 23 21.91 34.13 -5.94
N VAL A 24 21.77 34.78 -4.79
CA VAL A 24 21.40 34.09 -3.54
C VAL A 24 20.03 33.45 -3.67
N ALA A 25 19.03 34.15 -4.21
CA ALA A 25 17.71 33.60 -4.45
C ALA A 25 17.75 32.41 -5.41
N ALA A 26 18.52 32.48 -6.49
CA ALA A 26 18.69 31.38 -7.44
C ALA A 26 19.39 30.16 -6.82
N LEU A 27 20.38 30.38 -5.95
CA LEU A 27 21.06 29.29 -5.23
C LEU A 27 20.10 28.63 -4.21
N LEU A 28 19.35 29.42 -3.45
CA LEU A 28 18.35 28.92 -2.52
C LEU A 28 17.23 28.16 -3.25
N TRP A 29 16.77 28.69 -4.39
CA TRP A 29 15.78 28.01 -5.24
C TRP A 29 16.30 26.66 -5.73
N ARG A 30 17.54 26.61 -6.29
CA ARG A 30 18.13 25.36 -6.78
C ARG A 30 18.35 24.31 -5.70
N GLY A 31 18.53 24.72 -4.45
CA GLY A 31 18.66 23.80 -3.30
C GLY A 31 17.32 23.52 -2.61
N SER A 32 16.19 24.00 -3.12
CA SER A 32 14.89 23.80 -2.49
C SER A 32 14.21 22.51 -2.97
N ASP A 33 13.38 21.94 -2.11
CA ASP A 33 12.52 20.80 -2.46
C ASP A 33 11.59 21.10 -3.64
N ALA A 34 11.16 22.34 -3.76
CA ALA A 34 10.32 22.78 -4.88
C ALA A 34 11.04 22.67 -6.25
N ALA A 35 12.33 22.96 -6.29
CA ALA A 35 13.12 22.81 -7.51
C ALA A 35 13.51 21.36 -7.81
N ALA A 36 13.53 20.52 -6.80
CA ALA A 36 13.81 19.09 -6.92
C ALA A 36 12.57 18.23 -7.19
N THR A 37 11.37 18.82 -7.08
CA THR A 37 10.09 18.13 -7.31
C THR A 37 9.62 18.36 -8.74
N GLU A 38 9.32 17.30 -9.44
CA GLU A 38 8.61 17.30 -10.73
C GLU A 38 7.26 16.62 -10.54
N SER A 39 6.18 17.29 -10.99
CA SER A 39 4.83 16.74 -10.86
C SER A 39 3.97 17.18 -12.05
N THR A 40 3.16 16.24 -12.50
CA THR A 40 2.10 16.48 -13.49
C THR A 40 0.76 16.08 -12.89
N THR A 41 -0.30 16.63 -13.43
CA THR A 41 -1.68 16.29 -13.03
C THR A 41 -2.48 15.88 -14.26
N ALA A 42 -3.52 15.08 -14.03
CA ALA A 42 -4.45 14.63 -15.06
C ALA A 42 -5.88 15.07 -14.73
N GLU A 43 -6.75 15.00 -15.74
CA GLU A 43 -8.19 15.06 -15.51
C GLU A 43 -8.65 13.79 -14.76
N PRO A 44 -9.69 13.89 -13.92
CA PRO A 44 -10.25 12.73 -13.23
C PRO A 44 -10.62 11.63 -14.23
N ALA A 45 -10.20 10.40 -13.97
CA ALA A 45 -10.55 9.25 -14.78
C ALA A 45 -11.78 8.55 -14.20
N GLY A 46 -12.67 8.16 -15.09
CA GLY A 46 -13.73 7.19 -14.73
C GLY A 46 -13.18 5.75 -14.81
N VAL A 47 -13.82 4.86 -14.09
CA VAL A 47 -13.59 3.42 -14.29
C VAL A 47 -13.95 3.05 -15.73
N PRO A 48 -13.08 2.37 -16.50
CA PRO A 48 -13.40 1.92 -17.85
C PRO A 48 -14.68 1.06 -17.88
N VAL A 49 -15.56 1.31 -18.84
CA VAL A 49 -16.82 0.59 -18.95
C VAL A 49 -16.62 -0.72 -19.73
N GLY A 50 -17.18 -1.80 -19.22
CA GLY A 50 -17.14 -3.12 -19.84
C GLY A 50 -16.74 -4.22 -18.88
N ALA A 51 -16.71 -5.45 -19.39
CA ALA A 51 -16.18 -6.62 -18.69
C ALA A 51 -14.98 -7.17 -19.46
N PRO A 52 -14.09 -7.92 -18.81
CA PRO A 52 -12.98 -8.59 -19.49
C PRO A 52 -13.49 -9.57 -20.54
N ALA A 53 -12.71 -9.75 -21.61
CA ALA A 53 -13.01 -10.72 -22.65
C ALA A 53 -12.79 -12.16 -22.15
N GLY A 54 -13.44 -13.15 -22.77
CA GLY A 54 -13.24 -14.58 -22.45
C GLY A 54 -11.83 -15.08 -22.74
N THR A 55 -11.07 -14.37 -23.57
CA THR A 55 -9.63 -14.57 -23.76
C THR A 55 -8.95 -13.21 -23.72
N VAL A 56 -7.92 -13.08 -22.90
CA VAL A 56 -7.18 -11.84 -22.72
C VAL A 56 -5.70 -12.04 -23.01
N SER A 57 -5.06 -10.96 -23.37
CA SER A 57 -3.61 -10.92 -23.60
C SER A 57 -2.99 -9.74 -22.85
N GLN A 58 -1.71 -9.84 -22.55
CA GLN A 58 -0.98 -8.72 -21.98
C GLN A 58 -1.02 -7.52 -22.94
N THR A 59 -1.53 -6.39 -22.46
CA THR A 59 -1.57 -5.13 -23.20
C THR A 59 -0.38 -4.24 -22.88
N TRP A 60 -0.02 -4.16 -21.61
CA TRP A 60 1.15 -3.41 -21.16
C TRP A 60 1.71 -3.99 -19.85
N SER A 61 2.93 -3.57 -19.52
CA SER A 61 3.57 -3.86 -18.26
C SER A 61 4.43 -2.67 -17.82
N ALA A 62 4.43 -2.37 -16.54
CA ALA A 62 5.24 -1.31 -15.94
C ALA A 62 6.04 -1.85 -14.77
N VAL A 63 7.33 -1.50 -14.72
CA VAL A 63 8.17 -1.78 -13.54
C VAL A 63 7.67 -0.95 -12.37
N SER A 64 7.58 -1.57 -11.22
CA SER A 64 7.20 -0.93 -9.95
C SER A 64 8.06 -1.46 -8.82
N GLU A 65 8.47 -0.58 -7.90
CA GLU A 65 8.92 -1.04 -6.59
C GLU A 65 7.76 -1.76 -5.89
N PRO A 66 8.04 -2.69 -4.98
CA PRO A 66 7.01 -3.37 -4.21
C PRO A 66 6.10 -2.37 -3.50
N MET A 67 4.79 -2.59 -3.60
CA MET A 67 3.79 -1.75 -2.93
C MET A 67 2.86 -2.63 -2.09
N PRO A 68 2.55 -2.22 -0.86
CA PRO A 68 1.56 -2.90 -0.05
C PRO A 68 0.14 -2.66 -0.59
N GLY A 69 -0.73 -3.66 -0.45
CA GLY A 69 -2.14 -3.54 -0.80
C GLY A 69 -2.41 -3.45 -2.30
N ASP A 70 -3.47 -2.76 -2.66
CA ASP A 70 -3.93 -2.60 -4.03
C ASP A 70 -3.24 -1.42 -4.73
N VAL A 71 -2.96 -1.56 -6.00
CA VAL A 71 -2.38 -0.51 -6.86
C VAL A 71 -3.41 0.19 -7.72
N VAL A 72 -4.66 -0.27 -7.68
CA VAL A 72 -5.75 0.25 -8.51
C VAL A 72 -6.69 1.11 -7.68
N ASP A 73 -6.82 2.38 -8.04
CA ASP A 73 -7.73 3.32 -7.38
C ASP A 73 -8.18 4.42 -8.34
N ASP A 74 -9.41 4.90 -8.19
CA ASP A 74 -10.03 5.99 -8.96
C ASP A 74 -9.75 5.93 -10.48
N GLY A 75 -9.88 4.73 -11.08
CA GLY A 75 -9.68 4.53 -12.51
C GLY A 75 -8.23 4.61 -12.96
N ARG A 76 -7.26 4.53 -12.07
CA ARG A 76 -5.82 4.54 -12.34
C ARG A 76 -5.12 3.32 -11.80
N VAL A 77 -3.94 3.05 -12.33
CA VAL A 77 -2.99 2.07 -11.82
C VAL A 77 -1.75 2.81 -11.34
N VAL A 78 -1.52 2.81 -10.04
CA VAL A 78 -0.38 3.50 -9.41
C VAL A 78 0.83 2.59 -9.39
N VAL A 79 1.98 3.09 -9.77
CA VAL A 79 3.26 2.39 -9.72
C VAL A 79 4.31 3.23 -9.02
N ALA A 80 5.17 2.58 -8.27
CA ALA A 80 6.24 3.19 -7.51
C ALA A 80 7.58 3.10 -8.24
N SER A 81 8.44 4.08 -8.00
CA SER A 81 9.83 4.11 -8.44
C SER A 81 10.72 4.61 -7.31
N GLU A 82 12.03 4.47 -7.44
CA GLU A 82 13.01 4.91 -6.42
C GLU A 82 12.80 6.36 -5.96
N HIS A 83 12.30 7.23 -6.84
CA HIS A 83 12.20 8.66 -6.57
C HIS A 83 10.77 9.22 -6.57
N GLY A 84 9.75 8.36 -6.62
CA GLY A 84 8.37 8.83 -6.59
C GLY A 84 7.35 7.84 -7.11
N VAL A 85 6.19 8.37 -7.41
CA VAL A 85 5.02 7.62 -7.85
C VAL A 85 4.47 8.18 -9.16
N ARG A 86 3.85 7.33 -9.95
CA ARG A 86 3.13 7.72 -11.16
C ARG A 86 1.87 6.88 -11.29
N ALA A 87 0.85 7.43 -11.91
CA ALA A 87 -0.36 6.71 -12.25
C ALA A 87 -0.46 6.52 -13.77
N LEU A 88 -0.92 5.36 -14.15
CA LEU A 88 -1.06 4.93 -15.52
C LEU A 88 -2.54 4.83 -15.90
N ASP A 89 -2.83 5.10 -17.16
CA ASP A 89 -4.13 4.76 -17.74
C ASP A 89 -4.26 3.23 -17.83
N PRO A 90 -5.31 2.62 -17.27
CA PRO A 90 -5.44 1.16 -17.22
C PRO A 90 -5.58 0.50 -18.60
N LEU A 91 -6.10 1.23 -19.60
CA LEU A 91 -6.32 0.69 -20.95
C LEU A 91 -5.05 0.69 -21.79
N THR A 92 -4.22 1.74 -21.67
CA THR A 92 -3.07 1.96 -22.56
C THR A 92 -1.72 1.78 -21.86
N GLY A 93 -1.65 1.92 -20.55
CA GLY A 93 -0.40 1.97 -19.79
C GLY A 93 0.34 3.32 -19.90
N ASP A 94 -0.25 4.29 -20.60
CA ASP A 94 0.34 5.62 -20.69
C ASP A 94 0.30 6.33 -19.33
N GLU A 95 1.33 7.12 -19.05
CA GLU A 95 1.38 7.92 -17.84
C GLU A 95 0.32 9.01 -17.87
N ALA A 96 -0.52 9.03 -16.84
CA ALA A 96 -1.52 10.07 -16.62
C ALA A 96 -0.97 11.22 -15.79
N TRP A 97 -0.32 10.89 -14.68
CA TRP A 97 0.33 11.86 -13.79
C TRP A 97 1.53 11.23 -13.09
N HIS A 98 2.41 12.07 -12.61
CA HIS A 98 3.50 11.65 -11.72
C HIS A 98 3.81 12.70 -10.64
N TYR A 99 4.46 12.23 -9.58
CA TYR A 99 5.09 13.05 -8.55
C TYR A 99 6.44 12.42 -8.19
N THR A 100 7.52 13.10 -8.55
CA THR A 100 8.90 12.62 -8.35
C THR A 100 9.75 13.67 -7.66
N ARG A 101 10.77 13.22 -6.93
CA ARG A 101 11.70 14.07 -6.21
C ARG A 101 13.15 13.63 -6.47
N SER A 102 13.91 14.46 -7.19
CA SER A 102 15.32 14.16 -7.50
C SER A 102 16.26 14.21 -6.29
N ASN A 103 15.84 14.87 -5.21
CA ASN A 103 16.59 15.04 -3.97
C ASN A 103 16.14 14.11 -2.82
N ALA A 104 15.17 13.26 -3.05
CA ALA A 104 14.63 12.34 -2.08
C ALA A 104 14.37 10.96 -2.69
N ARG A 105 14.43 9.91 -1.87
CA ARG A 105 14.05 8.55 -2.27
C ARG A 105 12.70 8.20 -1.70
N LEU A 106 11.90 7.48 -2.46
CA LEU A 106 10.67 6.89 -1.96
C LEU A 106 11.01 5.80 -0.94
N CYS A 107 10.42 5.87 0.24
CA CYS A 107 10.52 4.82 1.25
C CYS A 107 9.43 3.78 1.06
N ASP A 108 8.19 4.25 0.87
CA ASP A 108 7.03 3.38 0.63
C ASP A 108 5.85 4.22 0.14
N VAL A 109 4.84 3.55 -0.43
CA VAL A 109 3.59 4.18 -0.88
C VAL A 109 2.41 3.24 -0.64
N ALA A 110 1.30 3.79 -0.17
CA ALA A 110 0.04 3.08 -0.03
C ALA A 110 -1.06 3.82 -0.80
N VAL A 111 -1.92 3.06 -1.48
CA VAL A 111 -3.04 3.59 -2.26
C VAL A 111 -4.34 3.14 -1.64
N THR A 112 -5.20 4.07 -1.33
CA THR A 112 -6.49 3.77 -0.71
C THR A 112 -7.47 4.94 -0.82
N ASN A 113 -8.74 4.63 -1.06
CA ASN A 113 -9.88 5.54 -0.98
C ASN A 113 -9.68 6.89 -1.70
N GLY A 114 -9.18 6.85 -2.93
CA GLY A 114 -8.94 8.03 -3.76
C GLY A 114 -7.63 8.76 -3.48
N VAL A 115 -6.73 8.19 -2.66
CA VAL A 115 -5.48 8.84 -2.27
C VAL A 115 -4.30 7.89 -2.38
N ALA A 116 -3.20 8.36 -2.96
CA ALA A 116 -1.89 7.75 -2.88
C ALA A 116 -1.05 8.50 -1.83
N VAL A 117 -0.67 7.83 -0.75
CA VAL A 117 0.20 8.39 0.30
C VAL A 117 1.60 7.86 0.09
N ALA A 118 2.52 8.71 -0.35
CA ALA A 118 3.92 8.41 -0.57
C ALA A 118 4.78 8.98 0.56
N VAL A 119 5.69 8.18 1.13
CA VAL A 119 6.63 8.62 2.15
C VAL A 119 8.02 8.70 1.56
N PHE A 120 8.62 9.88 1.67
CA PHE A 120 9.95 10.16 1.14
C PHE A 120 11.00 10.21 2.24
N ARG A 121 12.21 9.77 1.88
CA ARG A 121 13.41 9.93 2.69
C ARG A 121 14.00 11.29 2.41
N THR A 122 13.93 12.17 3.42
CA THR A 122 14.61 13.44 3.43
C THR A 122 15.82 13.34 4.36
N GLU A 123 16.99 13.66 3.89
CA GLU A 123 18.24 13.38 4.59
C GLU A 123 18.35 11.88 4.94
N ASP A 124 18.36 11.52 6.24
CA ASP A 124 18.46 10.13 6.71
C ASP A 124 17.12 9.60 7.30
N ARG A 125 15.98 10.23 7.00
CA ARG A 125 14.67 9.93 7.61
C ARG A 125 13.59 9.66 6.58
N CYS A 126 12.87 8.57 6.76
CA CYS A 126 11.62 8.31 6.04
C CYS A 126 10.46 8.98 6.79
N ASP A 127 10.33 10.30 6.70
CA ASP A 127 9.42 11.06 7.54
C ASP A 127 8.52 12.07 6.81
N GLU A 128 8.76 12.33 5.54
CA GLU A 128 7.91 13.24 4.78
C GLU A 128 6.83 12.47 4.00
N ALA A 129 5.61 12.47 4.51
CA ALA A 129 4.45 11.92 3.83
C ALA A 129 3.80 12.98 2.93
N VAL A 130 3.54 12.60 1.69
CA VAL A 130 2.83 13.39 0.68
C VAL A 130 1.62 12.61 0.22
N ALA A 131 0.44 13.21 0.30
CA ALA A 131 -0.78 12.63 -0.23
C ALA A 131 -1.14 13.29 -1.56
N LEU A 132 -1.47 12.43 -2.50
CA LEU A 132 -1.87 12.77 -3.86
C LEU A 132 -3.24 12.17 -4.12
N ASP A 133 -4.14 12.92 -4.72
CA ASP A 133 -5.37 12.36 -5.28
C ASP A 133 -4.99 11.30 -6.33
N SER A 134 -5.46 10.07 -6.17
CA SER A 134 -5.02 8.95 -7.01
C SER A 134 -5.50 9.05 -8.46
N GLY A 135 -6.63 9.70 -8.69
CA GLY A 135 -7.18 9.93 -10.03
C GLY A 135 -6.44 11.02 -10.80
N THR A 136 -6.01 12.09 -10.13
CA THR A 136 -5.51 13.32 -10.78
C THR A 136 -4.05 13.67 -10.49
N GLY A 137 -3.44 13.12 -9.45
CA GLY A 137 -2.09 13.47 -9.01
C GLY A 137 -2.00 14.82 -8.27
N VAL A 138 -3.12 15.45 -7.98
CA VAL A 138 -3.15 16.71 -7.23
C VAL A 138 -2.73 16.44 -5.80
N ARG A 139 -1.69 17.15 -5.33
CA ARG A 139 -1.24 17.06 -3.95
C ARG A 139 -2.29 17.64 -3.00
N THR A 140 -2.80 16.82 -2.09
CA THR A 140 -3.84 17.19 -1.13
C THR A 140 -3.24 17.70 0.18
N TRP A 141 -2.21 17.00 0.70
CA TRP A 141 -1.51 17.41 1.91
C TRP A 141 -0.06 16.90 1.96
N THR A 142 0.71 17.46 2.87
CA THR A 142 2.08 17.00 3.21
C THR A 142 2.24 17.02 4.72
N ARG A 143 2.82 15.97 5.30
CA ARG A 143 2.98 15.82 6.75
C ARG A 143 4.32 15.20 7.11
N ASN A 144 4.97 15.71 8.15
CA ASN A 144 6.11 15.05 8.76
C ASN A 144 5.65 14.00 9.79
N LEU A 145 6.12 12.76 9.61
CA LEU A 145 5.80 11.62 10.48
C LEU A 145 6.70 11.53 11.70
N ASN A 146 7.82 12.29 11.72
CA ASN A 146 8.84 12.29 12.76
C ASN A 146 9.51 10.93 12.99
N PHE A 147 9.62 10.11 11.96
CA PHE A 147 10.38 8.87 12.03
C PHE A 147 11.86 9.08 11.69
N ARG A 148 12.72 8.22 12.25
CA ARG A 148 14.17 8.23 12.02
C ARG A 148 14.67 7.02 11.24
N ALA A 149 13.83 6.01 11.06
CA ALA A 149 14.16 4.74 10.42
C ALA A 149 13.34 4.58 9.13
N ASP A 150 13.60 3.49 8.43
CA ASP A 150 12.79 3.07 7.31
C ASP A 150 11.36 2.84 7.76
N VAL A 151 10.42 3.34 6.97
CA VAL A 151 8.99 3.18 7.19
C VAL A 151 8.44 2.16 6.21
N ARG A 152 7.46 1.39 6.66
CA ARG A 152 6.58 0.58 5.84
C ARG A 152 5.15 1.09 6.03
N LEU A 153 4.41 1.17 4.93
CA LEU A 153 3.02 1.57 4.95
C LEU A 153 2.11 0.34 4.86
N GLU A 154 0.97 0.45 5.48
CA GLU A 154 -0.18 -0.45 5.34
C GLU A 154 -1.43 0.42 5.23
N SER A 155 -2.48 -0.05 4.63
CA SER A 155 -3.69 0.75 4.50
C SER A 155 -4.97 -0.06 4.61
N THR A 156 -6.00 0.62 5.07
CA THR A 156 -7.41 0.24 4.93
C THR A 156 -8.13 1.40 4.27
N ASP A 157 -9.41 1.27 3.95
CA ASP A 157 -10.21 2.36 3.35
C ASP A 157 -10.22 3.65 4.18
N SER A 158 -9.86 3.60 5.45
CA SER A 158 -9.98 4.73 6.37
C SER A 158 -8.71 5.08 7.13
N ILE A 159 -7.65 4.28 7.00
CA ILE A 159 -6.40 4.44 7.75
C ILE A 159 -5.22 4.15 6.83
N VAL A 160 -4.20 5.00 6.87
CA VAL A 160 -2.84 4.66 6.47
C VAL A 160 -2.01 4.50 7.73
N LEU A 161 -1.43 3.32 7.91
CA LEU A 161 -0.55 2.97 9.01
C LEU A 161 0.89 3.06 8.55
N ALA A 162 1.67 3.92 9.18
CA ALA A 162 3.12 3.97 8.99
C ALA A 162 3.81 3.23 10.15
N VAL A 163 4.63 2.24 9.81
CA VAL A 163 5.26 1.30 10.73
C VAL A 163 6.77 1.45 10.71
N THR A 164 7.35 1.56 11.90
CA THR A 164 8.80 1.46 12.12
C THR A 164 9.08 0.55 13.32
N ARG A 165 10.33 0.19 13.54
CA ARG A 165 10.72 -0.59 14.73
C ARG A 165 10.53 0.19 16.04
N SER A 166 10.48 1.51 15.98
CA SER A 166 10.40 2.41 17.15
C SER A 166 9.02 3.01 17.38
N GLY A 167 8.06 2.82 16.48
CA GLY A 167 6.73 3.38 16.64
C GLY A 167 5.81 3.15 15.45
N LEU A 168 4.53 3.41 15.67
CA LEU A 168 3.48 3.43 14.68
C LEU A 168 2.84 4.81 14.62
N VAL A 169 2.38 5.18 13.44
CA VAL A 169 1.56 6.37 13.22
C VAL A 169 0.39 6.00 12.34
N THR A 170 -0.81 6.36 12.74
CA THR A 170 -2.00 6.24 11.90
C THR A 170 -2.40 7.60 11.37
N LEU A 171 -2.65 7.63 10.08
CA LEU A 171 -3.06 8.80 9.33
C LEU A 171 -4.47 8.61 8.79
N ASP A 172 -5.21 9.70 8.71
CA ASP A 172 -6.40 9.77 7.88
C ASP A 172 -5.96 10.03 6.43
N PRO A 173 -6.24 9.15 5.46
CA PRO A 173 -5.77 9.35 4.09
C PRO A 173 -6.36 10.61 3.43
N ASN A 174 -7.61 10.97 3.78
CA ASN A 174 -8.33 12.08 3.15
C ASN A 174 -8.13 13.42 3.86
N ASN A 175 -7.60 13.40 5.09
CA ASN A 175 -7.39 14.61 5.87
C ASN A 175 -5.96 14.65 6.39
N ASP A 176 -5.38 15.82 6.50
CA ASP A 176 -4.06 16.05 7.08
C ASP A 176 -4.08 15.82 8.61
N ASN A 177 -4.49 14.64 9.06
CA ASN A 177 -4.62 14.30 10.47
C ASN A 177 -3.88 13.03 10.83
N ILE A 178 -2.97 13.14 11.79
CA ILE A 178 -2.50 12.00 12.56
C ILE A 178 -3.61 11.67 13.57
N ARG A 179 -4.18 10.46 13.48
CA ARG A 179 -5.19 10.01 14.43
C ARG A 179 -4.55 9.72 15.78
N TRP A 180 -3.52 8.89 15.82
CA TRP A 180 -2.76 8.57 17.03
C TRP A 180 -1.35 8.08 16.67
N ARG A 181 -0.52 8.01 17.69
CA ARG A 181 0.83 7.46 17.66
C ARG A 181 0.97 6.40 18.74
N TYR A 182 1.73 5.38 18.45
CA TYR A 182 2.14 4.37 19.41
C TYR A 182 3.65 4.35 19.51
N GLU A 183 4.14 4.48 20.72
CA GLU A 183 5.54 4.26 21.05
C GLU A 183 5.60 3.01 21.94
N PRO A 184 6.39 1.99 21.59
CA PRO A 184 6.52 0.81 22.42
C PRO A 184 7.10 1.21 23.79
N PRO A 185 6.72 0.51 24.87
CA PRO A 185 7.31 0.73 26.19
C PRO A 185 8.84 0.66 26.16
N GLU A 186 9.50 1.27 27.15
CA GLU A 186 10.96 1.21 27.25
C GLU A 186 11.49 -0.22 27.13
N ARG A 187 12.54 -0.41 26.36
CA ARG A 187 13.18 -1.69 26.04
C ARG A 187 12.32 -2.66 25.20
N CYS A 188 11.19 -2.20 24.64
CA CYS A 188 10.43 -2.95 23.64
C CYS A 188 10.74 -2.43 22.25
N ARG A 189 10.58 -3.29 21.25
CA ARG A 189 10.64 -2.92 19.83
C ARG A 189 9.50 -3.57 19.08
N ILE A 190 9.04 -2.91 18.05
CA ILE A 190 8.07 -3.45 17.11
C ILE A 190 8.80 -4.39 16.17
N LEU A 191 8.25 -5.58 15.98
CA LEU A 191 8.73 -6.57 15.02
C LEU A 191 7.96 -6.41 13.71
N ASP A 192 6.63 -6.31 13.81
CA ASP A 192 5.72 -6.19 12.68
C ASP A 192 4.41 -5.53 13.12
N ALA A 193 3.72 -4.86 12.19
CA ALA A 193 2.36 -4.38 12.40
C ALA A 193 1.62 -4.31 11.07
N GLN A 194 0.33 -4.66 11.09
CA GLN A 194 -0.54 -4.64 9.94
C GLN A 194 -1.90 -4.04 10.28
N ALA A 195 -2.43 -3.24 9.35
CA ALA A 195 -3.75 -2.65 9.46
C ALA A 195 -4.80 -3.52 8.77
N GLY A 196 -5.98 -3.58 9.34
CA GLY A 196 -7.12 -4.26 8.74
C GLY A 196 -8.43 -3.85 9.38
N ALA A 197 -9.53 -4.45 8.94
CA ALA A 197 -10.87 -4.12 9.42
C ALA A 197 -11.07 -4.44 10.91
N SER A 198 -10.32 -5.39 11.47
CA SER A 198 -10.35 -5.69 12.92
C SER A 198 -9.59 -4.68 13.77
N GLY A 199 -8.71 -3.87 13.16
CA GLY A 199 -7.85 -2.93 13.85
C GLY A 199 -6.41 -3.03 13.37
N ILE A 200 -5.46 -2.73 14.25
CA ILE A 200 -4.03 -2.84 13.96
C ILE A 200 -3.43 -3.96 14.78
N ALA A 201 -3.05 -5.05 14.12
CA ALA A 201 -2.27 -6.11 14.73
C ALA A 201 -0.82 -5.67 14.87
N LEU A 202 -0.24 -5.92 16.04
CA LEU A 202 1.10 -5.49 16.41
C LEU A 202 1.85 -6.66 17.05
N LEU A 203 3.01 -7.01 16.51
CA LEU A 203 3.99 -7.88 17.15
C LEU A 203 5.08 -7.02 17.79
N GLN A 204 5.32 -7.21 19.07
CA GLN A 204 6.41 -6.53 19.77
C GLN A 204 7.18 -7.46 20.68
N ARG A 205 8.47 -7.17 20.86
CA ARG A 205 9.34 -7.86 21.81
C ARG A 205 9.92 -6.90 22.81
N CYS A 206 9.88 -7.30 24.08
CA CYS A 206 10.47 -6.54 25.19
C CYS A 206 11.70 -7.26 25.73
N SER A 207 12.76 -6.51 26.03
CA SER A 207 13.96 -7.07 26.66
C SER A 207 13.61 -7.67 28.02
N GLY A 208 14.06 -8.91 28.24
CA GLY A 208 13.78 -9.65 29.50
C GLY A 208 12.48 -10.47 29.48
N SER A 209 11.71 -10.41 28.37
CA SER A 209 10.61 -11.35 28.14
C SER A 209 11.04 -12.40 27.09
N PRO A 210 10.83 -13.70 27.34
CA PRO A 210 11.04 -14.73 26.32
C PRO A 210 9.94 -14.75 25.26
N ALA A 211 8.80 -14.09 25.53
CA ALA A 211 7.65 -14.09 24.64
C ALA A 211 7.66 -12.89 23.67
N VAL A 212 7.15 -13.10 22.47
CA VAL A 212 6.66 -12.03 21.58
C VAL A 212 5.22 -11.75 21.98
N GLN A 213 4.90 -10.47 22.14
CA GLN A 213 3.53 -10.06 22.42
C GLN A 213 2.82 -9.70 21.12
N LEU A 214 1.72 -10.39 20.85
CA LEU A 214 0.74 -10.04 19.80
C LEU A 214 -0.36 -9.22 20.45
N ARG A 215 -0.65 -8.06 19.87
CA ARG A 215 -1.71 -7.15 20.33
C ARG A 215 -2.59 -6.77 19.15
N LEU A 216 -3.86 -6.60 19.40
CA LEU A 216 -4.77 -5.89 18.50
C LEU A 216 -5.11 -4.54 19.12
N LEU A 217 -4.84 -3.48 18.37
CA LEU A 217 -5.16 -2.11 18.76
C LEU A 217 -6.38 -1.63 17.98
N ASP A 218 -7.17 -0.77 18.59
CA ASP A 218 -8.23 -0.06 17.86
C ASP A 218 -7.61 0.85 16.79
N GLY A 219 -8.08 0.72 15.56
CA GLY A 219 -7.52 1.47 14.43
C GLY A 219 -7.71 2.99 14.53
N PHE A 220 -8.73 3.46 15.23
CA PHE A 220 -9.06 4.88 15.35
C PHE A 220 -8.59 5.51 16.67
N ALA A 221 -8.62 4.76 17.77
CA ALA A 221 -8.25 5.26 19.09
C ALA A 221 -6.85 4.83 19.54
N GLY A 222 -6.31 3.74 19.00
CA GLY A 222 -5.02 3.18 19.41
C GLY A 222 -5.05 2.37 20.71
N ASP A 223 -6.20 2.26 21.34
CA ASP A 223 -6.37 1.47 22.56
C ASP A 223 -6.24 -0.03 22.28
N ALA A 224 -5.63 -0.78 23.20
CA ALA A 224 -5.53 -2.22 23.05
C ALA A 224 -6.90 -2.89 23.25
N ARG A 225 -7.39 -3.60 22.24
CA ARG A 225 -8.59 -4.43 22.33
C ARG A 225 -8.29 -5.72 23.08
N TRP A 226 -7.18 -6.37 22.72
CA TRP A 226 -6.68 -7.55 23.40
C TRP A 226 -5.17 -7.72 23.23
N SER A 227 -4.58 -8.58 24.03
CA SER A 227 -3.14 -8.90 23.98
C SER A 227 -2.94 -10.38 24.29
N ARG A 228 -1.96 -10.99 23.62
CA ARG A 228 -1.60 -12.39 23.78
C ARG A 228 -0.09 -12.56 23.70
N ASP A 229 0.47 -13.37 24.57
CA ASP A 229 1.88 -13.73 24.54
C ASP A 229 2.09 -15.00 23.68
N LEU A 230 3.09 -14.94 22.81
CA LEU A 230 3.60 -16.07 22.02
C LEU A 230 4.90 -16.51 22.66
N PRO A 231 4.88 -17.58 23.49
CA PRO A 231 6.05 -18.00 24.26
C PRO A 231 7.09 -18.69 23.39
N ASP A 232 8.34 -18.64 23.82
CA ASP A 232 9.46 -19.41 23.28
C ASP A 232 9.68 -19.32 21.76
N VAL A 233 9.42 -18.13 21.17
CA VAL A 233 9.65 -17.84 19.75
C VAL A 233 10.75 -16.82 19.59
N THR A 234 11.51 -16.93 18.52
CA THR A 234 12.47 -15.89 18.07
C THR A 234 11.76 -14.86 17.16
N ASP A 235 12.44 -13.76 16.83
CA ASP A 235 11.82 -12.69 16.03
C ASP A 235 11.55 -13.11 14.57
N ASP A 236 12.35 -14.01 14.04
CA ASP A 236 12.29 -14.57 12.69
C ASP A 236 11.32 -15.76 12.58
N GLU A 237 10.90 -16.33 13.71
CA GLU A 237 9.89 -17.39 13.75
C GLU A 237 8.45 -16.86 13.78
N VAL A 238 8.25 -15.55 13.79
CA VAL A 238 6.92 -14.97 13.90
C VAL A 238 6.73 -13.83 12.90
N ARG A 239 5.60 -13.84 12.17
CA ARG A 239 5.19 -12.75 11.28
C ARG A 239 3.68 -12.65 11.20
N LEU A 240 3.16 -11.45 10.95
CA LEU A 240 1.76 -11.23 10.70
C LEU A 240 1.39 -11.62 9.26
N LEU A 241 0.17 -12.09 9.08
CA LEU A 241 -0.43 -12.33 7.76
C LEU A 241 -1.50 -11.29 7.42
N GLY A 242 -2.16 -10.75 8.43
CA GLY A 242 -3.22 -9.77 8.26
C GLY A 242 -4.01 -9.52 9.54
N ALA A 243 -4.78 -8.44 9.54
CA ALA A 243 -5.64 -8.02 10.65
C ALA A 243 -7.04 -7.61 10.18
N ASP A 244 -7.49 -8.15 9.07
CA ASP A 244 -8.80 -7.77 8.53
C ASP A 244 -9.95 -8.33 9.35
N ARG A 245 -10.56 -9.41 8.90
CA ARG A 245 -11.67 -10.06 9.61
C ARG A 245 -11.20 -11.09 10.62
N LEU A 246 -10.02 -11.65 10.39
CA LEU A 246 -9.25 -12.50 11.28
C LEU A 246 -7.90 -11.85 11.52
N VAL A 247 -7.27 -12.17 12.64
CA VAL A 247 -5.86 -11.88 12.85
C VAL A 247 -5.09 -13.15 12.53
N GLY A 248 -4.32 -13.11 11.44
CA GLY A 248 -3.45 -14.20 11.02
C GLY A 248 -2.02 -13.97 11.49
N VAL A 249 -1.42 -14.97 12.11
CA VAL A 249 -0.02 -14.94 12.51
C VAL A 249 0.64 -16.28 12.20
N VAL A 250 1.82 -16.24 11.60
CA VAL A 250 2.69 -17.41 11.50
C VAL A 250 3.54 -17.47 12.74
N VAL A 251 3.60 -18.66 13.34
CA VAL A 251 4.45 -18.97 14.50
C VAL A 251 5.22 -20.24 14.15
N ARG A 252 6.50 -20.12 13.82
CA ARG A 252 7.32 -21.20 13.25
C ARG A 252 6.70 -21.73 11.94
N ASP A 253 6.30 -22.99 11.93
CA ASP A 253 5.71 -23.67 10.77
C ASP A 253 4.17 -23.78 10.88
N GLU A 254 3.54 -22.95 11.71
CA GLU A 254 2.10 -22.98 11.95
C GLU A 254 1.47 -21.60 11.71
N ILE A 255 0.39 -21.56 10.93
CA ILE A 255 -0.48 -20.40 10.79
C ILE A 255 -1.54 -20.50 11.88
N GLN A 256 -1.61 -19.53 12.75
CA GLN A 256 -2.66 -19.37 13.75
C GLN A 256 -3.63 -18.28 13.30
N LEU A 257 -4.90 -18.64 13.20
CA LEU A 257 -6.00 -17.73 12.90
C LEU A 257 -6.75 -17.43 14.19
N LEU A 258 -6.83 -16.15 14.51
CA LEU A 258 -7.39 -15.66 15.76
C LEU A 258 -8.59 -14.77 15.48
N SER A 259 -9.55 -14.79 16.40
CA SER A 259 -10.69 -13.86 16.40
C SER A 259 -10.22 -12.41 16.52
N GLY A 260 -10.67 -11.55 15.63
CA GLY A 260 -10.44 -10.11 15.72
C GLY A 260 -11.12 -9.46 16.93
N ALA A 261 -12.12 -10.11 17.52
CA ALA A 261 -12.87 -9.54 18.64
C ALA A 261 -12.13 -9.67 19.97
N ASP A 262 -11.54 -10.84 20.27
CA ASP A 262 -10.99 -11.17 21.57
C ASP A 262 -9.65 -11.93 21.54
N GLY A 263 -9.11 -12.19 20.34
CA GLY A 263 -7.86 -12.93 20.15
C GLY A 263 -7.96 -14.43 20.45
N ALA A 264 -9.16 -14.98 20.57
CA ALA A 264 -9.34 -16.43 20.76
C ALA A 264 -8.84 -17.20 19.53
N PRO A 265 -8.13 -18.33 19.72
CA PRO A 265 -7.71 -19.16 18.60
C PRO A 265 -8.93 -19.82 17.95
N LEU A 266 -9.06 -19.67 16.63
CA LEU A 266 -10.13 -20.27 15.84
C LEU A 266 -9.63 -21.50 15.08
N ARG A 267 -8.48 -21.38 14.42
CA ARG A 267 -7.93 -22.45 13.59
C ARG A 267 -6.41 -22.38 13.52
N SER A 268 -5.77 -23.52 13.38
CA SER A 268 -4.35 -23.63 13.04
C SER A 268 -4.17 -24.46 11.78
N LEU A 269 -3.19 -24.08 10.96
CA LEU A 269 -2.85 -24.74 9.70
C LEU A 269 -1.32 -24.82 9.59
N PRO A 270 -0.76 -25.87 8.97
CA PRO A 270 0.67 -25.90 8.69
C PRO A 270 1.05 -24.78 7.71
N SER A 271 2.26 -24.25 7.82
CA SER A 271 2.80 -23.21 6.92
C SER A 271 4.13 -23.66 6.36
N SER A 272 4.29 -23.58 5.04
CA SER A 272 5.57 -23.80 4.34
C SER A 272 6.36 -22.49 4.07
N GLY A 273 5.86 -21.34 4.51
CA GLY A 273 6.57 -20.06 4.42
C GLY A 273 5.94 -19.00 3.49
N ASP A 274 5.18 -19.38 2.47
CA ASP A 274 4.59 -18.48 1.46
C ASP A 274 3.13 -18.06 1.74
N ALA A 275 2.69 -18.18 3.00
CA ALA A 275 1.34 -17.83 3.40
C ALA A 275 1.10 -16.32 3.25
N LEU A 276 -0.02 -15.95 2.61
CA LEU A 276 -0.52 -14.59 2.41
C LEU A 276 -2.00 -14.55 2.77
N MET A 277 -2.46 -13.45 3.35
CA MET A 277 -3.86 -13.29 3.76
C MET A 277 -4.38 -11.92 3.32
N THR A 278 -5.65 -11.90 2.92
CA THR A 278 -6.42 -10.70 2.65
C THR A 278 -7.87 -10.94 3.04
N SER A 279 -8.74 -9.96 2.88
CA SER A 279 -10.18 -10.16 3.02
C SER A 279 -10.93 -9.71 1.78
N ALA A 280 -12.05 -10.34 1.56
CA ALA A 280 -12.99 -9.94 0.53
C ALA A 280 -14.42 -10.06 1.06
N GLY A 281 -15.15 -8.95 1.08
CA GLY A 281 -16.53 -8.93 1.55
C GLY A 281 -16.70 -9.57 2.92
N VAL A 282 -17.32 -10.74 2.97
CA VAL A 282 -17.63 -11.49 4.18
C VAL A 282 -16.67 -12.64 4.49
N ALA A 283 -15.62 -12.83 3.70
CA ALA A 283 -14.65 -13.92 3.87
C ALA A 283 -13.25 -13.39 4.17
N ALA A 284 -12.49 -14.15 4.95
CA ALA A 284 -11.05 -14.04 5.00
C ALA A 284 -10.45 -15.00 3.95
N LEU A 285 -9.49 -14.52 3.19
CA LEU A 285 -8.85 -15.28 2.12
C LEU A 285 -7.41 -15.54 2.50
N LEU A 286 -7.05 -16.80 2.61
CA LEU A 286 -5.70 -17.26 2.95
C LEU A 286 -5.14 -18.09 1.80
N ARG A 287 -4.03 -17.65 1.20
CA ARG A 287 -3.28 -18.46 0.27
C ARG A 287 -2.10 -19.11 0.98
N VAL A 288 -2.00 -20.41 0.90
CA VAL A 288 -0.89 -21.22 1.40
C VAL A 288 -0.65 -22.42 0.47
N ASP A 289 0.61 -22.69 0.14
CA ASP A 289 1.01 -23.81 -0.73
C ASP A 289 0.27 -23.83 -2.10
N GLY A 290 0.04 -22.66 -2.69
CA GLY A 290 -0.64 -22.56 -3.98
C GLY A 290 -2.16 -22.78 -3.93
N ILE A 291 -2.74 -22.93 -2.74
CA ILE A 291 -4.19 -23.06 -2.53
C ILE A 291 -4.72 -21.80 -1.87
N LEU A 292 -5.76 -21.23 -2.42
CA LEU A 292 -6.55 -20.15 -1.83
C LEU A 292 -7.72 -20.74 -1.05
N HIS A 293 -7.74 -20.48 0.24
CA HIS A 293 -8.80 -20.88 1.15
C HIS A 293 -9.67 -19.67 1.50
N ALA A 294 -10.97 -19.77 1.32
CA ALA A 294 -11.91 -18.79 1.86
C ALA A 294 -12.43 -19.31 3.21
N LEU A 295 -12.29 -18.49 4.23
CA LEU A 295 -12.57 -18.84 5.61
C LEU A 295 -13.73 -18.00 6.14
N ASP A 296 -14.57 -18.61 6.97
CA ASP A 296 -15.53 -17.91 7.78
C ASP A 296 -14.81 -17.11 8.88
N PRO A 297 -14.92 -15.79 8.93
CA PRO A 297 -14.18 -14.99 9.91
C PRO A 297 -14.68 -15.14 11.35
N ALA A 298 -15.85 -15.72 11.57
CA ALA A 298 -16.38 -15.94 12.92
C ALA A 298 -15.89 -17.25 13.53
N THR A 299 -15.68 -18.29 12.69
CA THR A 299 -15.33 -19.64 13.16
C THR A 299 -13.96 -20.11 12.71
N GLY A 300 -13.38 -19.50 11.67
CA GLY A 300 -12.17 -19.98 11.01
C GLY A 300 -12.41 -21.18 10.09
N ASP A 301 -13.65 -21.63 9.92
CA ASP A 301 -13.98 -22.76 9.07
C ASP A 301 -13.80 -22.44 7.60
N GLU A 302 -13.31 -23.42 6.85
CA GLU A 302 -13.18 -23.31 5.42
C GLU A 302 -14.55 -23.40 4.74
N ARG A 303 -14.86 -22.40 3.91
CA ARG A 303 -16.04 -22.39 3.06
C ARG A 303 -15.77 -23.07 1.73
N TRP A 304 -14.63 -22.72 1.12
CA TRP A 304 -14.16 -23.30 -0.12
C TRP A 304 -12.64 -23.16 -0.26
N ALA A 305 -12.06 -23.94 -1.13
CA ALA A 305 -10.65 -23.84 -1.48
C ALA A 305 -10.43 -24.14 -2.96
N VAL A 306 -9.50 -23.41 -3.60
CA VAL A 306 -9.15 -23.58 -5.01
C VAL A 306 -7.66 -23.36 -5.23
N PRO A 307 -7.03 -24.03 -6.21
CA PRO A 307 -5.68 -23.68 -6.65
C PRO A 307 -5.62 -22.24 -7.13
N ALA A 308 -4.64 -21.45 -6.68
CA ALA A 308 -4.46 -20.07 -7.07
C ALA A 308 -2.99 -19.68 -7.19
N LEU A 309 -2.64 -18.95 -8.24
CA LEU A 309 -1.29 -18.44 -8.47
C LEU A 309 -0.98 -17.23 -7.56
N GLY A 310 -1.99 -16.47 -7.15
CA GLY A 310 -1.85 -15.28 -6.31
C GLY A 310 -3.10 -15.02 -5.48
N LEU A 311 -3.13 -13.88 -4.80
CA LEU A 311 -4.31 -13.42 -4.05
C LEU A 311 -5.25 -12.61 -4.96
N PRO A 312 -6.56 -12.66 -4.75
CA PRO A 312 -7.43 -11.57 -5.19
C PRO A 312 -7.12 -10.35 -4.34
N THR A 313 -6.99 -9.19 -4.96
CA THR A 313 -7.02 -7.94 -4.22
C THR A 313 -8.45 -7.58 -3.85
N ALA A 314 -8.61 -6.74 -2.84
CA ALA A 314 -9.87 -6.46 -2.15
C ALA A 314 -11.11 -6.34 -3.07
N PRO A 315 -12.30 -6.61 -2.54
CA PRO A 315 -13.49 -6.78 -3.36
C PRO A 315 -13.74 -5.52 -4.19
N LEU A 316 -14.10 -5.81 -5.39
CA LEU A 316 -14.54 -4.85 -6.36
C LEU A 316 -15.83 -4.21 -5.85
N THR A 317 -15.73 -2.99 -5.39
CA THR A 317 -16.90 -2.17 -5.06
C THR A 317 -17.54 -1.70 -6.37
N GLU A 318 -18.79 -1.22 -6.32
CA GLU A 318 -19.45 -0.60 -7.47
C GLU A 318 -18.56 0.47 -8.17
N LYS A 319 -17.65 1.10 -7.42
CA LYS A 319 -16.66 2.03 -7.94
C LYS A 319 -15.67 1.41 -8.94
N ARG A 320 -15.54 0.10 -9.01
CA ARG A 320 -14.62 -0.61 -9.92
C ARG A 320 -15.32 -1.37 -11.06
N GLY A 321 -16.65 -1.27 -11.14
CA GLY A 321 -17.43 -1.83 -12.25
C GLY A 321 -17.63 -3.35 -12.20
N THR A 322 -17.46 -3.97 -11.03
CA THR A 322 -17.71 -5.40 -10.81
C THR A 322 -18.80 -5.64 -9.77
N ALA A 323 -19.43 -6.81 -9.84
CA ALA A 323 -20.49 -7.17 -8.93
C ALA A 323 -19.99 -7.28 -7.47
N GLU A 324 -20.78 -6.79 -6.54
CA GLU A 324 -20.53 -6.95 -5.11
C GLU A 324 -20.41 -8.45 -4.76
N GLY A 325 -19.41 -8.81 -3.96
CA GLY A 325 -19.20 -10.19 -3.54
C GLY A 325 -18.48 -11.09 -4.55
N VAL A 326 -17.95 -10.54 -5.65
CA VAL A 326 -17.12 -11.28 -6.62
C VAL A 326 -15.65 -10.89 -6.45
N VAL A 327 -14.77 -11.89 -6.48
CA VAL A 327 -13.30 -11.72 -6.46
C VAL A 327 -12.68 -12.28 -7.73
N VAL A 328 -11.55 -11.71 -8.13
CA VAL A 328 -10.76 -12.16 -9.28
C VAL A 328 -9.60 -13.00 -8.80
N VAL A 329 -9.67 -14.30 -9.04
CA VAL A 329 -8.63 -15.25 -8.62
C VAL A 329 -7.72 -15.55 -9.81
N PRO A 330 -6.40 -15.29 -9.71
CA PRO A 330 -5.44 -15.70 -10.73
C PRO A 330 -5.19 -17.22 -10.61
N GLU A 331 -5.61 -17.98 -11.61
CA GLU A 331 -5.47 -19.43 -11.69
C GLU A 331 -4.61 -19.82 -12.89
N ALA A 332 -4.21 -21.07 -12.98
CA ALA A 332 -3.37 -21.55 -14.08
C ALA A 332 -3.98 -21.37 -15.49
N SER A 333 -5.31 -21.33 -15.56
CA SER A 333 -6.07 -21.10 -16.81
C SER A 333 -6.29 -19.63 -17.16
N GLY A 334 -5.96 -18.71 -16.24
CA GLY A 334 -6.23 -17.28 -16.37
C GLY A 334 -6.91 -16.69 -15.14
N PHE A 335 -7.69 -15.64 -15.32
CA PHE A 335 -8.41 -14.99 -14.24
C PHE A 335 -9.84 -15.51 -14.13
N VAL A 336 -10.17 -16.07 -12.98
CA VAL A 336 -11.50 -16.63 -12.71
C VAL A 336 -12.24 -15.73 -11.74
N PHE A 337 -13.43 -15.28 -12.12
CA PHE A 337 -14.32 -14.52 -11.26
C PHE A 337 -15.07 -15.50 -10.37
N ARG A 338 -14.98 -15.34 -9.06
CA ARG A 338 -15.61 -16.25 -8.09
C ARG A 338 -16.48 -15.49 -7.11
N ASP A 339 -17.63 -16.06 -6.83
CA ASP A 339 -18.46 -15.63 -5.69
C ASP A 339 -17.67 -15.87 -4.39
N VAL A 340 -17.53 -14.85 -3.57
CA VAL A 340 -16.69 -14.88 -2.36
C VAL A 340 -17.27 -15.80 -1.28
N VAL A 341 -18.58 -16.07 -1.29
CA VAL A 341 -19.24 -16.91 -0.30
C VAL A 341 -19.19 -18.38 -0.67
N THR A 342 -19.47 -18.69 -1.95
CA THR A 342 -19.59 -20.07 -2.43
C THR A 342 -18.35 -20.61 -3.12
N GLY A 343 -17.46 -19.73 -3.62
CA GLY A 343 -16.33 -20.10 -4.44
C GLY A 343 -16.68 -20.50 -5.89
N GLU A 344 -17.98 -20.51 -6.22
CA GLU A 344 -18.43 -20.87 -7.56
C GLU A 344 -18.00 -19.82 -8.60
N PRO A 345 -17.62 -20.23 -9.81
CA PRO A 345 -17.31 -19.30 -10.89
C PRO A 345 -18.54 -18.44 -11.26
N VAL A 346 -18.31 -17.14 -11.45
CA VAL A 346 -19.31 -16.17 -11.90
C VAL A 346 -18.97 -15.72 -13.31
N GLY A 347 -19.74 -16.18 -14.29
CA GLY A 347 -19.48 -15.90 -15.70
C GLY A 347 -18.34 -16.74 -16.28
N ASP A 348 -17.89 -16.35 -17.46
CA ASP A 348 -16.78 -17.01 -18.15
C ASP A 348 -15.44 -16.50 -17.61
N PRO A 349 -14.42 -17.37 -17.45
CA PRO A 349 -13.09 -16.96 -17.09
C PRO A 349 -12.43 -16.13 -18.21
N ALA A 350 -11.56 -15.20 -17.82
CA ALA A 350 -10.68 -14.51 -18.74
C ALA A 350 -9.41 -15.35 -18.94
N ALA A 351 -9.43 -16.21 -19.96
CA ALA A 351 -8.34 -17.13 -20.23
C ALA A 351 -7.07 -16.39 -20.69
N VAL A 352 -5.93 -16.76 -20.12
CA VAL A 352 -4.60 -16.30 -20.52
C VAL A 352 -3.58 -17.42 -20.27
N GLU A 353 -2.65 -17.60 -21.20
CA GLU A 353 -1.56 -18.56 -21.03
C GLU A 353 -0.36 -17.93 -20.33
N GLY A 354 0.27 -18.70 -19.45
CA GLY A 354 1.53 -18.31 -18.81
C GLY A 354 1.40 -17.18 -17.79
N LEU A 355 0.27 -17.11 -17.07
CA LEU A 355 0.10 -16.15 -15.97
C LEU A 355 1.19 -16.39 -14.92
N ALA A 356 1.84 -15.30 -14.48
CA ALA A 356 2.91 -15.37 -13.50
C ALA A 356 2.37 -15.79 -12.13
N GLU A 357 3.18 -16.50 -11.36
CA GLU A 357 2.87 -16.84 -9.98
C GLU A 357 3.17 -15.69 -9.04
N GLY A 358 2.38 -15.57 -7.96
CA GLY A 358 2.50 -14.55 -6.93
C GLY A 358 1.65 -13.32 -7.17
N GLY A 359 1.77 -12.37 -6.25
CA GLY A 359 1.11 -11.08 -6.34
C GLY A 359 -0.39 -11.09 -6.11
N GLY A 360 -1.03 -10.02 -6.56
CA GLY A 360 -2.46 -9.78 -6.44
C GLY A 360 -3.13 -9.47 -7.78
N ALA A 361 -4.39 -9.90 -7.94
CA ALA A 361 -5.17 -9.64 -9.15
C ALA A 361 -6.42 -8.82 -8.85
N THR A 362 -6.67 -7.80 -9.67
CA THR A 362 -7.83 -6.91 -9.60
C THR A 362 -8.42 -6.71 -11.00
N ALA A 363 -9.74 -6.52 -11.10
CA ALA A 363 -10.37 -6.07 -12.33
C ALA A 363 -10.75 -4.58 -12.24
N LEU A 364 -10.56 -3.87 -13.34
CA LEU A 364 -10.97 -2.48 -13.52
C LEU A 364 -11.72 -2.35 -14.86
N GLY A 365 -13.03 -2.59 -14.80
CA GLY A 365 -13.83 -2.72 -16.01
C GLY A 365 -13.34 -3.87 -16.90
N PRO A 366 -12.97 -3.61 -18.17
CA PRO A 366 -12.48 -4.65 -19.08
C PRO A 366 -11.01 -5.02 -18.89
N VAL A 367 -10.29 -4.37 -17.99
CA VAL A 367 -8.86 -4.59 -17.75
C VAL A 367 -8.67 -5.43 -16.48
N LEU A 368 -7.81 -6.43 -16.58
CA LEU A 368 -7.33 -7.20 -15.45
C LEU A 368 -5.92 -6.74 -15.12
N VAL A 369 -5.70 -6.33 -13.90
CA VAL A 369 -4.42 -5.85 -13.39
C VAL A 369 -3.83 -6.91 -12.47
N HIS A 370 -2.63 -7.38 -12.78
CA HIS A 370 -1.86 -8.32 -11.98
C HIS A 370 -0.65 -7.60 -11.41
N GLN A 371 -0.68 -7.35 -10.13
CA GLN A 371 0.41 -6.74 -9.37
C GLN A 371 1.38 -7.82 -8.92
N LEU A 372 2.58 -7.80 -9.44
CA LEU A 372 3.70 -8.64 -9.01
C LEU A 372 4.66 -7.84 -8.11
N THR A 373 5.67 -8.49 -7.58
CA THR A 373 6.62 -7.86 -6.65
C THR A 373 7.45 -6.75 -7.31
N ASP A 374 7.78 -6.90 -8.61
CA ASP A 374 8.68 -6.02 -9.36
C ASP A 374 7.99 -5.25 -10.51
N ARG A 375 6.74 -5.53 -10.76
CA ARG A 375 5.98 -4.95 -11.88
C ARG A 375 4.48 -5.08 -11.71
N VAL A 376 3.77 -4.26 -12.46
CA VAL A 376 2.33 -4.39 -12.68
C VAL A 376 2.10 -4.74 -14.15
N VAL A 377 1.21 -5.70 -14.41
CA VAL A 377 0.88 -6.19 -15.76
C VAL A 377 -0.62 -6.05 -15.97
N ALA A 378 -1.01 -5.50 -17.10
CA ALA A 378 -2.41 -5.40 -17.49
C ALA A 378 -2.74 -6.34 -18.63
N TYR A 379 -3.91 -6.94 -18.56
CA TYR A 379 -4.48 -7.86 -19.53
C TYR A 379 -5.85 -7.36 -20.01
N ARG A 380 -6.09 -7.56 -21.31
CA ARG A 380 -7.36 -7.21 -21.92
C ARG A 380 -7.70 -8.10 -23.11
#